data_abdef6ab8bbc31aed374ac3159d9b328
#
_entry.id   abdef6ab8bbc31aed374ac3159d9b328
#
_cell.length_a   1.000
_cell.length_b   1.000
_cell.length_c   1.000
_cell.angle_alpha   90.00
_cell.angle_beta   90.00
_cell.angle_gamma   90.00
#
_symmetry.space_group_name_H-M   'P 1'
#
loop_
_entity.id
_entity.type
_entity.pdbx_description
1 polymer ?
#
loop_
_entity_poly.entity_id
_entity_poly.type
_entity_poly.pdbx_seq_one_letter_code
_entity_poly.pdbx_strand_id
1 'polypeptide(L)'
;MEKICDDLEIPTKSNRVDIGVRVELPAVVFAHLTDELYESKIVYRTEKYGDRVRTFCMNPKGAVVNENTNGIITVNGHSYEDPEKQTENTNFALLVAKHFSEPFKDSNGYGESIARLSNMLGGGVIVQRFGDLIRGRRSTQSRIDEAFITPTLSATPGDLSLVLPKRILDGIIEMIYALDKIAPGTANEDTLLYGVEVKFYNMEVDVDEKLETRHKGLYIIGDGSGITHSLSHASASGVYVLSLIHISE
;
A
#
# COMPACT_ATOMS: atom_id res chain seq x y z
N MET A 1 -9.28 -18.57 2.02
CA MET A 1 -10.49 -18.23 2.81
C MET A 1 -11.74 -18.31 1.94
N GLU A 2 -11.79 -17.67 0.77
CA GLU A 2 -12.93 -17.68 -0.17
C GLU A 2 -13.51 -19.09 -0.37
N LYS A 3 -12.70 -20.03 -0.84
CA LYS A 3 -13.14 -21.41 -1.06
C LYS A 3 -13.76 -22.08 0.20
N ILE A 4 -13.21 -21.79 1.39
CA ILE A 4 -13.76 -22.34 2.63
C ILE A 4 -15.15 -21.74 2.92
N CYS A 5 -15.30 -20.43 2.70
CA CYS A 5 -16.58 -19.77 2.87
C CYS A 5 -17.62 -20.27 1.86
N ASP A 6 -17.23 -20.47 0.61
CA ASP A 6 -18.10 -21.04 -0.44
C ASP A 6 -18.52 -22.47 -0.11
N ASP A 7 -17.56 -23.35 0.24
CA ASP A 7 -17.81 -24.76 0.59
C ASP A 7 -18.74 -24.91 1.81
N LEU A 8 -18.69 -23.94 2.75
CA LEU A 8 -19.53 -23.90 3.96
C LEU A 8 -20.72 -22.95 3.81
N GLU A 9 -20.92 -22.38 2.63
CA GLU A 9 -21.97 -21.39 2.33
C GLU A 9 -21.98 -20.20 3.31
N ILE A 10 -20.83 -19.79 3.84
CA ILE A 10 -20.71 -18.63 4.73
C ILE A 10 -20.75 -17.35 3.88
N PRO A 11 -21.67 -16.41 4.16
CA PRO A 11 -21.76 -15.18 3.41
C PRO A 11 -20.47 -14.34 3.55
N THR A 12 -20.05 -13.72 2.44
CA THR A 12 -18.91 -12.81 2.42
C THR A 12 -19.28 -11.51 1.70
N LYS A 13 -18.58 -10.44 2.04
CA LYS A 13 -18.68 -9.14 1.36
C LYS A 13 -17.35 -8.77 0.75
N SER A 14 -17.38 -8.10 -0.41
CA SER A 14 -16.17 -7.55 -1.01
C SER A 14 -15.54 -6.52 -0.07
N ASN A 15 -14.24 -6.62 0.13
CA ASN A 15 -13.47 -5.62 0.85
C ASN A 15 -12.84 -4.63 -0.13
N ARG A 16 -12.19 -3.61 0.39
CA ARG A 16 -11.42 -2.64 -0.40
C ARG A 16 -10.12 -3.24 -0.90
N VAL A 17 -9.52 -2.56 -1.86
CA VAL A 17 -8.12 -2.68 -2.24
C VAL A 17 -7.49 -1.29 -2.21
N ASP A 18 -6.28 -1.18 -1.66
CA ASP A 18 -5.53 0.07 -1.70
C ASP A 18 -4.43 -0.06 -2.75
N ILE A 19 -4.38 0.87 -3.70
CA ILE A 19 -3.44 0.84 -4.84
C ILE A 19 -2.70 2.15 -4.92
N GLY A 20 -1.40 2.08 -5.19
CA GLY A 20 -0.61 3.28 -5.34
C GLY A 20 0.85 3.06 -5.68
N VAL A 21 1.69 3.89 -5.12
CA VAL A 21 3.13 3.91 -5.36
C VAL A 21 3.90 3.98 -4.04
N ARG A 22 5.15 3.53 -4.05
CA ARG A 22 6.10 3.88 -3.01
C ARG A 22 6.87 5.12 -3.45
N VAL A 23 6.91 6.09 -2.56
CA VAL A 23 7.67 7.34 -2.72
C VAL A 23 9.02 7.15 -2.04
N GLU A 24 10.08 7.60 -2.67
CA GLU A 24 11.41 7.69 -2.08
C GLU A 24 11.97 9.10 -2.29
N LEU A 25 12.48 9.68 -1.22
CA LEU A 25 13.01 11.05 -1.19
C LEU A 25 14.07 11.18 -0.08
N PRO A 26 14.88 12.25 -0.07
CA PRO A 26 15.88 12.46 0.98
C PRO A 26 15.27 12.49 2.37
N ALA A 27 15.89 11.80 3.33
CA ALA A 27 15.38 11.68 4.70
C ALA A 27 15.15 13.03 5.38
N VAL A 28 15.96 14.03 5.05
CA VAL A 28 15.86 15.40 5.61
C VAL A 28 14.49 16.04 5.36
N VAL A 29 13.80 15.68 4.27
CA VAL A 29 12.48 16.27 3.92
C VAL A 29 11.42 15.96 4.97
N PHE A 30 11.45 14.75 5.55
CA PHE A 30 10.51 14.31 6.57
C PHE A 30 11.10 14.25 7.98
N ALA A 31 12.36 14.63 8.20
CA ALA A 31 13.06 14.50 9.49
C ALA A 31 12.27 15.13 10.65
N HIS A 32 11.69 16.32 10.46
CA HIS A 32 10.87 17.02 11.47
C HIS A 32 9.63 16.24 11.92
N LEU A 33 9.18 15.24 11.16
CA LEU A 33 8.08 14.34 11.52
C LEU A 33 8.61 12.99 12.00
N THR A 34 9.63 12.44 11.33
CA THR A 34 10.13 11.09 11.60
C THR A 34 11.02 11.01 12.83
N ASP A 35 11.61 12.13 13.27
CA ASP A 35 12.38 12.19 14.50
C ASP A 35 11.48 12.21 15.75
N GLU A 36 10.21 12.65 15.61
CA GLU A 36 9.25 12.73 16.71
C GLU A 36 8.21 11.59 16.69
N LEU A 37 7.91 11.04 15.50
CA LEU A 37 6.84 10.05 15.29
C LEU A 37 7.41 8.78 14.67
N TYR A 38 7.11 7.64 15.30
CA TYR A 38 7.51 6.34 14.74
C TYR A 38 6.95 6.12 13.31
N GLU A 39 5.69 6.48 13.06
CA GLU A 39 5.04 6.38 11.76
C GLU A 39 4.02 7.52 11.58
N SER A 40 4.26 8.37 10.59
CA SER A 40 3.35 9.46 10.26
C SER A 40 2.23 8.98 9.34
N LYS A 41 1.00 8.88 9.87
CA LYS A 41 -0.19 8.51 9.11
C LYS A 41 -0.97 9.74 8.66
N ILE A 42 -0.71 10.20 7.46
CA ILE A 42 -1.33 11.38 6.88
C ILE A 42 -2.41 10.92 5.90
N VAL A 43 -3.60 11.52 6.00
CA VAL A 43 -4.74 11.24 5.15
C VAL A 43 -5.17 12.50 4.42
N TYR A 44 -5.35 12.40 3.12
CA TYR A 44 -5.83 13.47 2.26
C TYR A 44 -7.09 13.01 1.51
N ARG A 45 -8.06 13.91 1.36
CA ARG A 45 -9.20 13.70 0.46
C ARG A 45 -9.00 14.54 -0.78
N THR A 46 -8.95 13.88 -1.94
CA THR A 46 -8.72 14.55 -3.22
C THR A 46 -9.83 15.54 -3.52
N GLU A 47 -9.47 16.73 -3.99
CA GLU A 47 -10.45 17.77 -4.38
C GLU A 47 -11.27 17.33 -5.58
N LYS A 48 -10.63 16.69 -6.54
CA LYS A 48 -11.25 16.30 -7.81
C LYS A 48 -12.25 15.14 -7.68
N TYR A 49 -11.96 14.14 -6.86
CA TYR A 49 -12.74 12.89 -6.82
C TYR A 49 -13.30 12.55 -5.43
N GLY A 50 -12.88 13.27 -4.38
CA GLY A 50 -13.22 12.94 -2.99
C GLY A 50 -12.60 11.63 -2.49
N ASP A 51 -11.67 11.04 -3.25
CA ASP A 51 -11.01 9.79 -2.88
C ASP A 51 -10.09 9.98 -1.68
N ARG A 52 -10.02 8.97 -0.83
CA ARG A 52 -9.10 8.94 0.30
C ARG A 52 -7.75 8.43 -0.15
N VAL A 53 -6.73 9.27 -0.02
CA VAL A 53 -5.32 8.91 -0.20
C VAL A 53 -4.61 8.99 1.15
N ARG A 54 -3.72 8.06 1.43
CA ARG A 54 -3.01 8.04 2.71
C ARG A 54 -1.55 7.65 2.56
N THR A 55 -0.71 8.15 3.47
CA THR A 55 0.62 7.57 3.69
C THR A 55 0.47 6.21 4.38
N PHE A 56 1.39 5.30 4.09
CA PHE A 56 1.42 3.99 4.73
C PHE A 56 2.85 3.48 4.80
N CYS A 57 3.17 2.76 5.89
CA CYS A 57 4.46 2.12 6.11
C CYS A 57 5.63 3.06 5.79
N MET A 58 5.75 4.14 6.57
CA MET A 58 6.86 5.09 6.44
C MET A 58 8.12 4.50 7.07
N ASN A 59 9.20 4.50 6.30
CA ASN A 59 10.49 3.95 6.66
C ASN A 59 11.56 5.05 6.62
N PRO A 60 11.80 5.75 7.74
CA PRO A 60 12.87 6.72 7.83
C PRO A 60 14.23 6.05 7.62
N LYS A 61 15.07 6.64 6.78
CA LYS A 61 16.41 6.11 6.43
C LYS A 61 16.39 4.64 6.01
N GLY A 62 15.28 4.21 5.42
CA GLY A 62 15.04 2.85 4.98
C GLY A 62 15.29 2.64 3.49
N ALA A 63 15.08 1.43 3.01
CA ALA A 63 15.21 1.07 1.61
C ALA A 63 13.86 0.68 1.00
N VAL A 64 13.71 0.95 -0.28
CA VAL A 64 12.64 0.40 -1.11
C VAL A 64 13.01 -1.04 -1.47
N VAL A 65 12.05 -1.96 -1.40
CA VAL A 65 12.26 -3.39 -1.65
C VAL A 65 11.18 -3.98 -2.56
N ASN A 66 11.52 -5.06 -3.23
CA ASN A 66 10.55 -5.89 -3.98
C ASN A 66 9.85 -6.86 -3.02
N GLU A 67 8.56 -7.07 -3.27
CA GLU A 67 7.77 -8.13 -2.65
C GLU A 67 7.23 -9.05 -3.74
N ASN A 68 7.40 -10.36 -3.60
CA ASN A 68 6.91 -11.34 -4.56
C ASN A 68 5.86 -12.22 -3.90
N THR A 69 4.62 -12.11 -4.37
CA THR A 69 3.50 -12.92 -3.91
C THR A 69 2.93 -13.69 -5.10
N ASN A 70 3.12 -15.01 -5.11
CA ASN A 70 2.64 -15.91 -6.16
C ASN A 70 3.09 -15.49 -7.58
N GLY A 71 4.32 -15.00 -7.73
CA GLY A 71 4.88 -14.56 -9.01
C GLY A 71 4.46 -13.16 -9.44
N ILE A 72 3.71 -12.44 -8.62
CA ILE A 72 3.40 -11.03 -8.81
C ILE A 72 4.38 -10.20 -7.99
N ILE A 73 5.12 -9.33 -8.65
CA ILE A 73 6.10 -8.45 -8.01
C ILE A 73 5.43 -7.10 -7.75
N THR A 74 5.41 -6.70 -6.49
CA THR A 74 5.00 -5.38 -6.02
C THR A 74 6.14 -4.70 -5.28
N VAL A 75 6.00 -3.43 -4.96
CA VAL A 75 6.97 -2.69 -4.17
C VAL A 75 6.53 -2.58 -2.73
N ASN A 76 7.50 -2.57 -1.82
CA ASN A 76 7.30 -2.31 -0.39
C ASN A 76 8.51 -1.51 0.15
N GLY A 77 8.56 -1.24 1.44
CA GLY A 77 9.67 -0.57 2.11
C GLY A 77 10.16 -1.35 3.31
N HIS A 78 11.40 -1.11 3.67
CA HIS A 78 12.05 -1.73 4.80
C HIS A 78 12.84 -0.71 5.61
N SER A 79 12.72 -0.76 6.95
CA SER A 79 13.54 0.01 7.88
C SER A 79 14.69 -0.83 8.41
N TYR A 80 15.80 -0.20 8.75
CA TYR A 80 16.93 -0.85 9.38
C TYR A 80 17.10 -0.33 10.81
N GLU A 81 17.15 -1.24 11.78
CA GLU A 81 17.49 -0.91 13.16
C GLU A 81 18.99 -0.58 13.29
N ASP A 82 19.83 -1.28 12.53
CA ASP A 82 21.26 -1.08 12.46
C ASP A 82 21.59 0.24 11.75
N PRO A 83 22.18 1.25 12.45
CA PRO A 83 22.51 2.54 11.85
C PRO A 83 23.47 2.45 10.64
N GLU A 84 24.34 1.44 10.58
CA GLU A 84 25.29 1.26 9.48
C GLU A 84 24.59 0.84 8.18
N LYS A 85 23.38 0.30 8.27
CA LYS A 85 22.56 -0.10 7.12
C LYS A 85 21.54 0.97 6.69
N GLN A 86 21.39 2.01 7.51
CA GLN A 86 20.49 3.10 7.18
C GLN A 86 20.93 3.83 5.92
N THR A 87 19.95 4.27 5.14
CA THR A 87 20.18 5.03 3.92
C THR A 87 20.00 6.53 4.14
N GLU A 88 20.35 7.34 3.16
CA GLU A 88 20.08 8.78 3.17
C GLU A 88 18.63 9.12 2.78
N ASN A 89 17.79 8.12 2.50
CA ASN A 89 16.44 8.28 2.00
C ASN A 89 15.39 7.83 3.01
N THR A 90 14.24 8.50 3.00
CA THR A 90 12.99 8.02 3.61
C THR A 90 12.07 7.54 2.49
N ASN A 91 11.37 6.44 2.72
CA ASN A 91 10.37 5.97 1.79
C ASN A 91 9.03 5.69 2.49
N PHE A 92 7.94 5.84 1.76
CA PHE A 92 6.58 5.55 2.22
C PHE A 92 5.65 5.27 1.05
N ALA A 93 4.59 4.50 1.28
CA ALA A 93 3.55 4.32 0.28
C ALA A 93 2.57 5.49 0.25
N LEU A 94 2.08 5.83 -0.93
CA LEU A 94 0.87 6.61 -1.14
C LEU A 94 -0.19 5.70 -1.74
N LEU A 95 -1.24 5.42 -0.97
CA LEU A 95 -2.26 4.45 -1.30
C LEU A 95 -3.63 5.11 -1.44
N VAL A 96 -4.29 4.84 -2.57
CA VAL A 96 -5.67 5.27 -2.85
C VAL A 96 -6.60 4.11 -2.58
N ALA A 97 -7.51 4.27 -1.61
CA ALA A 97 -8.50 3.25 -1.28
C ALA A 97 -9.59 3.15 -2.34
N LYS A 98 -9.85 1.95 -2.84
CA LYS A 98 -10.92 1.66 -3.78
C LYS A 98 -11.87 0.61 -3.21
N HIS A 99 -13.15 0.93 -3.25
CA HIS A 99 -14.24 0.03 -2.95
C HIS A 99 -15.03 -0.23 -4.23
N PHE A 100 -15.42 -1.47 -4.41
CA PHE A 100 -16.29 -1.86 -5.51
C PHE A 100 -17.65 -2.30 -4.95
N SER A 101 -18.72 -1.88 -5.62
CA SER A 101 -20.08 -2.32 -5.34
C SER A 101 -20.50 -3.41 -6.33
N GLU A 102 -21.54 -4.16 -5.98
CA GLU A 102 -22.17 -5.10 -6.91
C GLU A 102 -22.38 -4.47 -8.31
N PRO A 103 -22.17 -5.21 -9.41
CA PRO A 103 -21.85 -6.64 -9.44
C PRO A 103 -20.34 -6.97 -9.30
N PHE A 104 -19.48 -5.97 -9.11
CA PHE A 104 -18.02 -6.13 -9.09
C PHE A 104 -17.55 -6.45 -7.66
N LYS A 105 -17.19 -7.71 -7.41
CA LYS A 105 -16.78 -8.20 -6.08
C LYS A 105 -15.28 -8.42 -5.94
N ASP A 106 -14.55 -8.56 -7.04
CA ASP A 106 -13.15 -8.98 -7.03
C ASP A 106 -12.20 -7.78 -6.95
N SER A 107 -12.15 -7.13 -5.78
CA SER A 107 -11.21 -6.04 -5.51
C SER A 107 -9.75 -6.49 -5.60
N ASN A 108 -9.46 -7.72 -5.17
CA ASN A 108 -8.11 -8.27 -5.20
C ASN A 108 -7.67 -8.55 -6.63
N GLY A 109 -8.51 -9.16 -7.46
CA GLY A 109 -8.22 -9.38 -8.87
C GLY A 109 -8.00 -8.07 -9.62
N TYR A 110 -8.72 -6.99 -9.27
CA TYR A 110 -8.44 -5.67 -9.82
C TYR A 110 -7.03 -5.18 -9.44
N GLY A 111 -6.64 -5.28 -8.17
CA GLY A 111 -5.29 -4.92 -7.72
C GLY A 111 -4.21 -5.78 -8.37
N GLU A 112 -4.43 -7.09 -8.47
CA GLU A 112 -3.53 -8.02 -9.15
C GLU A 112 -3.36 -7.69 -10.63
N SER A 113 -4.44 -7.33 -11.34
CA SER A 113 -4.38 -6.99 -12.76
C SER A 113 -3.48 -5.78 -13.02
N ILE A 114 -3.51 -4.77 -12.14
CA ILE A 114 -2.64 -3.59 -12.20
C ILE A 114 -1.19 -3.98 -11.91
N ALA A 115 -0.94 -4.82 -10.90
CA ALA A 115 0.39 -5.29 -10.58
C ALA A 115 0.99 -6.15 -11.71
N ARG A 116 0.19 -7.04 -12.32
CA ARG A 116 0.60 -7.81 -13.51
C ARG A 116 0.92 -6.92 -14.71
N LEU A 117 0.14 -5.86 -14.94
CA LEU A 117 0.42 -4.89 -15.99
C LEU A 117 1.76 -4.18 -15.75
N SER A 118 2.05 -3.78 -14.51
CA SER A 118 3.36 -3.22 -14.14
C SER A 118 4.50 -4.20 -14.43
N ASN A 119 4.32 -5.46 -14.02
CA ASN A 119 5.34 -6.50 -14.25
C ASN A 119 5.54 -6.78 -15.75
N MET A 120 4.49 -6.76 -16.54
CA MET A 120 4.57 -6.94 -17.99
C MET A 120 5.37 -5.82 -18.67
N LEU A 121 5.19 -4.58 -18.23
CA LEU A 121 5.87 -3.41 -18.82
C LEU A 121 7.29 -3.19 -18.30
N GLY A 122 7.54 -3.50 -17.01
CA GLY A 122 8.81 -3.24 -16.35
C GLY A 122 9.66 -4.48 -16.03
N GLY A 123 9.14 -5.68 -16.27
CA GLY A 123 9.78 -6.92 -15.80
C GLY A 123 9.75 -7.09 -14.27
N GLY A 124 9.03 -6.19 -13.59
CA GLY A 124 8.94 -6.09 -12.13
C GLY A 124 8.45 -4.71 -11.72
N VAL A 125 9.17 -4.06 -10.81
CA VAL A 125 8.86 -2.70 -10.36
C VAL A 125 9.34 -1.67 -11.38
N ILE A 126 8.49 -0.69 -11.66
CA ILE A 126 8.81 0.49 -12.48
C ILE A 126 9.19 1.63 -11.54
N VAL A 127 10.22 2.41 -11.91
CA VAL A 127 10.56 3.66 -11.24
C VAL A 127 10.39 4.85 -12.18
N GLN A 128 9.81 5.94 -11.66
CA GLN A 128 9.65 7.19 -12.39
C GLN A 128 9.94 8.38 -11.49
N ARG A 129 10.67 9.38 -12.00
CA ARG A 129 10.84 10.66 -11.32
C ARG A 129 9.51 11.43 -11.36
N PHE A 130 9.18 12.11 -10.25
CA PHE A 130 7.96 12.91 -10.16
C PHE A 130 7.88 13.99 -11.25
N GLY A 131 8.99 14.68 -11.51
CA GLY A 131 9.06 15.68 -12.57
C GLY A 131 8.80 15.12 -13.97
N ASP A 132 9.22 13.89 -14.26
CA ASP A 132 8.93 13.23 -15.53
C ASP A 132 7.45 12.84 -15.63
N LEU A 133 6.86 12.35 -14.54
CA LEU A 133 5.42 12.05 -14.47
C LEU A 133 4.57 13.29 -14.75
N ILE A 134 4.88 14.43 -14.11
CA ILE A 134 4.15 15.69 -14.32
C ILE A 134 4.27 16.21 -15.75
N ARG A 135 5.41 15.97 -16.41
CA ARG A 135 5.62 16.33 -17.82
C ARG A 135 5.01 15.31 -18.80
N GLY A 136 4.34 14.27 -18.32
CA GLY A 136 3.72 13.23 -19.14
C GLY A 136 4.73 12.43 -19.97
N ARG A 137 5.89 12.13 -19.42
CA ARG A 137 6.94 11.35 -20.08
C ARG A 137 7.54 10.28 -19.18
N ARG A 138 7.99 9.20 -19.77
CA ARG A 138 8.71 8.16 -19.03
C ARG A 138 10.04 8.69 -18.48
N SER A 139 10.50 8.15 -17.35
CA SER A 139 11.89 8.27 -16.94
C SER A 139 12.80 7.34 -17.77
N THR A 140 14.05 7.73 -17.90
CA THR A 140 15.13 6.93 -18.51
C THR A 140 16.23 6.70 -17.49
N GLN A 141 17.09 5.71 -17.70
CA GLN A 141 18.21 5.45 -16.80
C GLN A 141 19.08 6.70 -16.62
N SER A 142 19.43 7.38 -17.71
CA SER A 142 20.22 8.62 -17.63
C SER A 142 19.60 9.68 -16.72
N ARG A 143 18.25 9.87 -16.76
CA ARG A 143 17.59 10.84 -15.90
C ARG A 143 17.53 10.39 -14.43
N ILE A 144 17.48 9.09 -14.18
CA ILE A 144 17.59 8.56 -12.83
C ILE A 144 19.00 8.76 -12.29
N ASP A 145 20.01 8.49 -13.11
CA ASP A 145 21.43 8.63 -12.73
C ASP A 145 21.84 10.10 -12.52
N GLU A 146 21.19 11.04 -13.21
CA GLU A 146 21.40 12.48 -13.08
C GLU A 146 20.64 13.10 -11.88
N ALA A 147 19.70 12.36 -11.25
CA ALA A 147 18.95 12.84 -10.09
C ALA A 147 19.88 12.98 -8.86
N PHE A 148 19.61 13.96 -8.01
CA PHE A 148 20.39 14.12 -6.77
C PHE A 148 20.11 13.02 -5.74
N ILE A 149 19.01 12.28 -5.88
CA ILE A 149 18.65 11.15 -5.04
C ILE A 149 19.17 9.84 -5.63
N THR A 150 19.88 9.05 -4.83
CA THR A 150 20.30 7.70 -5.22
C THR A 150 19.22 6.70 -4.90
N PRO A 151 18.66 5.99 -5.90
CA PRO A 151 17.65 4.94 -5.67
C PRO A 151 18.17 3.83 -4.76
N THR A 152 17.39 3.41 -3.78
CA THR A 152 17.77 2.25 -2.93
C THR A 152 17.32 0.91 -3.54
N LEU A 153 16.39 0.93 -4.50
CA LEU A 153 15.98 -0.23 -5.29
C LEU A 153 16.36 -0.04 -6.77
N SER A 154 17.09 -1.01 -7.32
CA SER A 154 17.25 -1.11 -8.77
C SER A 154 15.93 -1.55 -9.41
N ALA A 155 15.28 -0.64 -10.13
CA ALA A 155 13.99 -0.85 -10.79
C ALA A 155 14.06 -0.35 -12.24
N THR A 156 13.10 -0.76 -13.07
CA THR A 156 13.07 -0.37 -14.49
C THR A 156 12.54 1.06 -14.64
N PRO A 157 13.30 2.00 -15.20
CA PRO A 157 12.80 3.33 -15.49
C PRO A 157 11.67 3.28 -16.51
N GLY A 158 10.52 3.87 -16.18
CA GLY A 158 9.33 3.75 -17.01
C GLY A 158 8.33 4.88 -16.85
N ASP A 159 7.09 4.58 -17.18
CA ASP A 159 5.95 5.49 -17.11
C ASP A 159 4.79 4.86 -16.35
N LEU A 160 4.53 5.35 -15.15
CA LEU A 160 3.46 4.87 -14.28
C LEU A 160 2.06 5.23 -14.80
N SER A 161 1.96 6.19 -15.73
CA SER A 161 0.67 6.53 -16.36
C SER A 161 0.14 5.44 -17.30
N LEU A 162 1.02 4.54 -17.74
CA LEU A 162 0.64 3.36 -18.53
C LEU A 162 0.11 2.21 -17.66
N VAL A 163 0.29 2.29 -16.35
CA VAL A 163 -0.06 1.23 -15.39
C VAL A 163 -1.21 1.64 -14.50
N LEU A 164 -1.09 2.81 -13.86
CA LEU A 164 -2.07 3.27 -12.89
C LEU A 164 -3.26 3.92 -13.59
N PRO A 165 -4.49 3.51 -13.25
CA PRO A 165 -5.68 4.21 -13.70
C PRO A 165 -5.61 5.71 -13.37
N LYS A 166 -6.04 6.53 -14.31
CA LYS A 166 -5.95 8.01 -14.20
C LYS A 166 -6.46 8.55 -12.86
N ARG A 167 -7.57 8.04 -12.35
CA ARG A 167 -8.15 8.49 -11.08
C ARG A 167 -7.23 8.22 -9.88
N ILE A 168 -6.52 7.10 -9.89
CA ILE A 168 -5.54 6.74 -8.85
C ILE A 168 -4.31 7.65 -8.99
N LEU A 169 -3.81 7.82 -10.20
CA LEU A 169 -2.64 8.64 -10.47
C LEU A 169 -2.88 10.11 -10.12
N ASP A 170 -4.01 10.69 -10.53
CA ASP A 170 -4.40 12.06 -10.17
C ASP A 170 -4.44 12.23 -8.63
N GLY A 171 -5.01 11.27 -7.90
CA GLY A 171 -5.07 11.31 -6.44
C GLY A 171 -3.69 11.26 -5.77
N ILE A 172 -2.76 10.48 -6.32
CA ILE A 172 -1.37 10.44 -5.86
C ILE A 172 -0.68 11.78 -6.09
N ILE A 173 -0.85 12.37 -7.27
CA ILE A 173 -0.27 13.68 -7.61
C ILE A 173 -0.80 14.76 -6.67
N GLU A 174 -2.13 14.82 -6.44
CA GLU A 174 -2.72 15.78 -5.49
C GLU A 174 -2.15 15.60 -4.07
N MET A 175 -1.99 14.35 -3.62
CA MET A 175 -1.42 14.05 -2.30
C MET A 175 0.04 14.49 -2.19
N ILE A 176 0.85 14.31 -3.22
CA ILE A 176 2.27 14.75 -3.23
C ILE A 176 2.34 16.27 -3.06
N TYR A 177 1.53 17.04 -3.78
CA TYR A 177 1.47 18.48 -3.60
C TYR A 177 0.90 18.91 -2.24
N ALA A 178 -0.04 18.14 -1.68
CA ALA A 178 -0.54 18.40 -0.34
C ALA A 178 0.53 18.13 0.74
N LEU A 179 1.32 17.07 0.59
CA LEU A 179 2.45 16.75 1.47
C LEU A 179 3.55 17.80 1.36
N ASP A 180 3.81 18.35 0.19
CA ASP A 180 4.82 19.40 -0.01
C ASP A 180 4.57 20.66 0.83
N LYS A 181 3.30 20.92 1.19
CA LYS A 181 2.94 22.05 2.08
C LYS A 181 3.38 21.84 3.53
N ILE A 182 3.50 20.60 3.98
CA ILE A 182 3.88 20.25 5.36
C ILE A 182 5.31 19.69 5.44
N ALA A 183 5.82 19.15 4.36
CA ALA A 183 7.18 18.64 4.20
C ALA A 183 7.75 19.15 2.86
N PRO A 184 8.22 20.41 2.80
CA PRO A 184 8.72 21.02 1.58
C PRO A 184 9.88 20.22 0.97
N GLY A 185 9.78 19.95 -0.32
CA GLY A 185 10.67 19.06 -1.06
C GLY A 185 10.05 17.71 -1.42
N THR A 186 8.85 17.40 -0.93
CA THR A 186 8.11 16.19 -1.33
C THR A 186 7.76 16.21 -2.82
N ALA A 187 7.35 17.37 -3.37
CA ALA A 187 7.05 17.54 -4.79
C ALA A 187 8.27 17.91 -5.65
N ASN A 188 9.48 17.59 -5.19
CA ASN A 188 10.69 17.81 -5.98
C ASN A 188 10.67 16.95 -7.25
N GLU A 189 11.26 17.47 -8.35
CA GLU A 189 11.30 16.77 -9.64
C GLU A 189 12.03 15.42 -9.55
N ASP A 190 12.99 15.29 -8.65
CA ASP A 190 13.80 14.08 -8.46
C ASP A 190 13.21 13.10 -7.45
N THR A 191 12.10 13.45 -6.77
CA THR A 191 11.37 12.47 -5.94
C THR A 191 11.03 11.24 -6.77
N LEU A 192 11.39 10.06 -6.28
CA LEU A 192 11.20 8.79 -6.98
C LEU A 192 9.86 8.15 -6.60
N LEU A 193 9.17 7.66 -7.61
CA LEU A 193 7.91 6.92 -7.48
C LEU A 193 8.11 5.52 -8.03
N TYR A 194 7.90 4.52 -7.18
CA TYR A 194 7.99 3.12 -7.58
C TYR A 194 6.59 2.51 -7.66
N GLY A 195 6.30 1.81 -8.72
CA GLY A 195 5.00 1.21 -8.92
C GLY A 195 5.05 -0.26 -9.33
N VAL A 196 4.08 -1.04 -8.87
CA VAL A 196 2.98 -0.54 -8.04
C VAL A 196 3.07 -1.10 -6.63
N GLU A 197 2.54 -0.37 -5.67
CA GLU A 197 2.26 -0.91 -4.35
C GLU A 197 0.77 -1.23 -4.24
N VAL A 198 0.46 -2.44 -3.81
CA VAL A 198 -0.92 -2.89 -3.63
C VAL A 198 -1.08 -3.47 -2.23
N LYS A 199 -2.08 -3.00 -1.50
CA LYS A 199 -2.50 -3.58 -0.24
C LYS A 199 -3.79 -4.35 -0.47
N PHE A 200 -3.67 -5.66 -0.41
CA PHE A 200 -4.81 -6.58 -0.51
C PHE A 200 -5.47 -6.74 0.85
N TYR A 201 -6.79 -6.91 0.83
CA TYR A 201 -7.58 -7.25 2.01
C TYR A 201 -8.41 -8.48 1.69
N ASN A 202 -8.50 -9.40 2.65
CA ASN A 202 -9.41 -10.51 2.51
C ASN A 202 -10.86 -10.00 2.49
N MET A 203 -11.75 -10.75 1.84
CA MET A 203 -13.18 -10.47 1.90
C MET A 203 -13.67 -10.47 3.36
N GLU A 204 -14.63 -9.63 3.66
CA GLU A 204 -15.26 -9.58 4.99
C GLU A 204 -16.18 -10.79 5.14
N VAL A 205 -15.88 -11.63 6.11
CA VAL A 205 -16.70 -12.80 6.43
C VAL A 205 -17.85 -12.36 7.33
N ASP A 206 -19.05 -12.84 7.05
CA ASP A 206 -20.22 -12.56 7.89
C ASP A 206 -20.14 -13.34 9.21
N VAL A 207 -19.91 -12.61 10.30
CA VAL A 207 -19.82 -13.13 11.66
C VAL A 207 -20.61 -12.25 12.61
N ASP A 208 -21.00 -12.79 13.74
CA ASP A 208 -21.69 -12.05 14.81
C ASP A 208 -20.71 -11.21 15.67
N GLU A 209 -21.22 -10.60 16.73
CA GLU A 209 -20.43 -9.80 17.68
C GLU A 209 -19.37 -10.60 18.43
N LYS A 210 -19.49 -11.93 18.47
CA LYS A 210 -18.54 -12.86 19.07
C LYS A 210 -17.54 -13.41 18.08
N LEU A 211 -17.57 -12.95 16.81
CA LEU A 211 -16.79 -13.44 15.70
C LEU A 211 -17.09 -14.90 15.31
N GLU A 212 -18.29 -15.39 15.68
CA GLU A 212 -18.80 -16.70 15.32
C GLU A 212 -19.56 -16.60 14.00
N THR A 213 -19.34 -17.58 13.11
CA THR A 213 -20.07 -17.69 11.85
C THR A 213 -21.46 -18.25 12.09
N ARG A 214 -22.28 -18.35 11.03
CA ARG A 214 -23.57 -19.05 11.09
C ARG A 214 -23.45 -20.53 11.50
N HIS A 215 -22.25 -21.11 11.41
CA HIS A 215 -21.96 -22.46 11.88
C HIS A 215 -21.47 -22.39 13.33
N LYS A 216 -22.28 -22.92 14.25
CA LYS A 216 -21.98 -22.90 15.68
C LYS A 216 -20.63 -23.56 15.99
N GLY A 217 -19.79 -22.89 16.77
CA GLY A 217 -18.46 -23.31 17.14
C GLY A 217 -17.38 -22.98 16.09
N LEU A 218 -17.75 -22.35 14.98
CA LEU A 218 -16.79 -21.91 13.95
C LEU A 218 -16.58 -20.39 14.01
N TYR A 219 -15.37 -19.99 14.41
CA TYR A 219 -14.96 -18.59 14.52
C TYR A 219 -13.95 -18.25 13.42
N ILE A 220 -14.09 -17.08 12.82
CA ILE A 220 -13.15 -16.58 11.81
C ILE A 220 -12.60 -15.24 12.27
N ILE A 221 -11.28 -15.20 12.54
CA ILE A 221 -10.57 -14.08 13.16
C ILE A 221 -9.30 -13.74 12.42
N GLY A 222 -8.66 -12.65 12.80
CA GLY A 222 -7.41 -12.18 12.24
C GLY A 222 -7.56 -11.66 10.81
N ASP A 223 -6.48 -11.62 10.09
CA ASP A 223 -6.42 -11.09 8.72
C ASP A 223 -7.33 -11.87 7.75
N GLY A 224 -7.51 -13.16 7.99
CA GLY A 224 -8.37 -14.02 7.19
C GLY A 224 -9.86 -13.69 7.28
N SER A 225 -10.32 -13.01 8.34
CA SER A 225 -11.72 -12.59 8.49
C SER A 225 -12.08 -11.39 7.62
N GLY A 226 -11.08 -10.61 7.17
CA GLY A 226 -11.30 -9.32 6.52
C GLY A 226 -11.78 -8.20 7.45
N ILE A 227 -12.09 -8.51 8.72
CA ILE A 227 -12.62 -7.58 9.72
C ILE A 227 -11.56 -7.21 10.75
N THR A 228 -10.93 -8.20 11.38
CA THR A 228 -9.92 -8.00 12.44
C THR A 228 -8.49 -8.06 11.88
N HIS A 229 -8.25 -7.34 10.79
CA HIS A 229 -6.93 -7.23 10.17
C HIS A 229 -6.04 -6.22 10.92
N SER A 230 -4.76 -6.33 10.79
CA SER A 230 -3.63 -5.72 11.49
C SER A 230 -3.12 -6.60 12.65
N LEU A 231 -1.85 -6.44 13.00
CA LEU A 231 -1.21 -7.24 14.05
C LEU A 231 -1.95 -7.13 15.39
N SER A 232 -2.31 -5.92 15.81
CA SER A 232 -2.98 -5.67 17.09
C SER A 232 -4.40 -6.24 17.12
N HIS A 233 -5.20 -5.99 16.08
CA HIS A 233 -6.57 -6.49 16.02
C HIS A 233 -6.62 -8.01 15.85
N ALA A 234 -5.73 -8.59 15.05
CA ALA A 234 -5.64 -10.05 14.90
C ALA A 234 -5.29 -10.73 16.23
N SER A 235 -4.31 -10.18 16.96
CA SER A 235 -3.93 -10.68 18.28
C SER A 235 -5.06 -10.55 19.29
N ALA A 236 -5.69 -9.37 19.37
CA ALA A 236 -6.80 -9.10 20.28
C ALA A 236 -8.02 -10.01 20.00
N SER A 237 -8.36 -10.23 18.72
CA SER A 237 -9.46 -11.13 18.34
C SER A 237 -9.19 -12.58 18.75
N GLY A 238 -7.92 -13.04 18.67
CA GLY A 238 -7.54 -14.36 19.18
C GLY A 238 -7.76 -14.50 20.67
N VAL A 239 -7.29 -13.53 21.46
CA VAL A 239 -7.49 -13.53 22.92
C VAL A 239 -8.99 -13.48 23.27
N TYR A 240 -9.74 -12.62 22.56
CA TYR A 240 -11.20 -12.46 22.78
C TYR A 240 -11.95 -13.78 22.55
N VAL A 241 -11.75 -14.44 21.41
CA VAL A 241 -12.45 -15.71 21.11
C VAL A 241 -12.04 -16.82 22.07
N LEU A 242 -10.76 -16.93 22.42
CA LEU A 242 -10.32 -17.90 23.43
C LEU A 242 -10.99 -17.66 24.79
N SER A 243 -11.17 -16.41 25.21
CA SER A 243 -11.86 -16.10 26.46
C SER A 243 -13.33 -16.53 26.44
N LEU A 244 -14.02 -16.39 25.28
CA LEU A 244 -15.42 -16.83 25.14
C LEU A 244 -15.57 -18.36 25.24
N ILE A 245 -14.63 -19.11 24.66
CA ILE A 245 -14.65 -20.57 24.67
C ILE A 245 -14.41 -21.10 26.08
N HIS A 246 -13.47 -20.51 26.82
CA HIS A 246 -13.13 -20.98 28.19
C HIS A 246 -14.08 -20.50 29.29
N ILE A 247 -14.87 -19.45 29.06
CA ILE A 247 -15.88 -18.98 30.04
C ILE A 247 -17.19 -19.76 29.95
N SER A 248 -17.42 -20.45 28.83
CA SER A 248 -18.64 -21.24 28.59
C SER A 248 -18.55 -22.70 29.09
N GLU A 249 -17.45 -23.12 29.69
CA GLU A 249 -17.26 -24.35 30.45
C GLU A 249 -17.45 -24.09 31.97
#